data_3f0ba93ecd8ec82c91e48cf0f7681518
#
_entry.id   3f0ba93ecd8ec82c91e48cf0f7681518
#
_cell.length_a   1.000
_cell.length_b   1.000
_cell.length_c   1.000
_cell.angle_alpha   90.00
_cell.angle_beta   90.00
_cell.angle_gamma   90.00
#
_symmetry.space_group_name_H-M   'P 1'
#
loop_
_entity.id
_entity.type
_entity.pdbx_description
1 polymer ?
#
loop_
_entity_poly.entity_id
_entity_poly.type
_entity_poly.pdbx_seq_one_letter_code
_entity_poly.pdbx_strand_id
1 'polypeptide(L)'
;MYHQVLDKPDKLGKYVISPRELEEDLRLLDSLGYETVTVRDLIDFCDGKRKLPQKPIMLTFDDGYQTDYINVFPLLRQYNMRAVFSVVGSYTEKYSQENIDKHINYAHLSWDEIREMYESGLCEFQNHSYNLHSLERRHGCLKINGESNEQNRLRTLS
;
A
#
# COMPACT_ATOMS: atom_id res chain seq x y z
N MET A 1 7.34 -4.76 -4.37
CA MET A 1 6.14 -3.89 -4.46
C MET A 1 4.97 -4.76 -4.89
N TYR A 2 3.89 -4.69 -4.15
CA TYR A 2 2.64 -5.40 -4.37
C TYR A 2 1.49 -4.40 -4.57
N HIS A 3 0.35 -4.88 -5.06
CA HIS A 3 -0.89 -4.11 -5.14
C HIS A 3 -1.99 -4.88 -4.42
N GLN A 4 -2.71 -5.77 -5.10
CA GLN A 4 -3.80 -6.51 -4.48
C GLN A 4 -3.40 -7.95 -4.13
N VAL A 5 -3.75 -8.40 -2.92
CA VAL A 5 -3.56 -9.78 -2.48
C VAL A 5 -4.93 -10.42 -2.32
N LEU A 6 -5.33 -11.25 -3.30
CA LEU A 6 -6.70 -11.75 -3.42
C LEU A 6 -6.71 -13.23 -3.78
N ASP A 7 -7.47 -14.03 -3.02
CA ASP A 7 -7.64 -15.47 -3.29
C ASP A 7 -8.71 -15.71 -4.36
N LYS A 8 -8.39 -15.35 -5.61
CA LYS A 8 -9.23 -15.57 -6.79
C LYS A 8 -8.37 -15.92 -8.00
N PRO A 9 -8.32 -17.20 -8.41
CA PRO A 9 -7.46 -17.66 -9.51
C PRO A 9 -7.67 -16.94 -10.83
N ASP A 10 -8.90 -16.50 -11.12
CA ASP A 10 -9.26 -15.77 -12.34
C ASP A 10 -8.79 -14.30 -12.36
N LYS A 11 -8.31 -13.79 -11.22
CA LYS A 11 -7.79 -12.41 -11.06
C LYS A 11 -6.28 -12.36 -10.94
N LEU A 12 -5.61 -13.48 -10.72
CA LEU A 12 -4.15 -13.51 -10.54
C LEU A 12 -3.43 -13.00 -11.79
N GLY A 13 -2.34 -12.27 -11.59
CA GLY A 13 -1.56 -11.70 -12.69
C GLY A 13 -0.59 -10.61 -12.22
N LYS A 14 -0.26 -9.71 -13.11
CA LYS A 14 0.78 -8.68 -12.87
C LYS A 14 0.60 -7.86 -11.59
N TYR A 15 -0.63 -7.57 -11.20
CA TYR A 15 -0.96 -6.69 -10.07
C TYR A 15 -1.75 -7.39 -8.95
N VAL A 16 -2.08 -8.66 -9.13
CA VAL A 16 -2.84 -9.44 -8.15
C VAL A 16 -2.11 -10.75 -7.90
N ILE A 17 -1.77 -11.02 -6.66
CA ILE A 17 -1.20 -12.29 -6.21
C ILE A 17 -2.14 -12.94 -5.18
N SER A 18 -2.00 -14.24 -4.96
CA SER A 18 -2.73 -14.93 -3.91
C SER A 18 -2.09 -14.70 -2.53
N PRO A 19 -2.86 -14.84 -1.44
CA PRO A 19 -2.30 -14.84 -0.08
C PRO A 19 -1.22 -15.91 0.12
N ARG A 20 -1.34 -17.05 -0.56
CA ARG A 20 -0.35 -18.13 -0.52
C ARG A 20 0.98 -17.70 -1.14
N GLU A 21 0.95 -17.05 -2.31
CA GLU A 21 2.17 -16.55 -2.96
C GLU A 21 2.85 -15.49 -2.08
N LEU A 22 2.07 -14.58 -1.48
CA LEU A 22 2.63 -13.63 -0.52
C LEU A 22 3.27 -14.34 0.68
N GLU A 23 2.61 -15.34 1.25
CA GLU A 23 3.17 -16.10 2.38
C GLU A 23 4.47 -16.82 1.99
N GLU A 24 4.55 -17.39 0.80
CA GLU A 24 5.76 -18.02 0.27
C GLU A 24 6.91 -17.00 0.15
N ASP A 25 6.61 -15.78 -0.34
CA ASP A 25 7.59 -14.67 -0.40
C ASP A 25 8.08 -14.26 1.00
N LEU A 26 7.15 -14.05 1.96
CA LEU A 26 7.53 -13.66 3.33
C LEU A 26 8.39 -14.75 3.99
N ARG A 27 8.03 -16.02 3.83
CA ARG A 27 8.80 -17.16 4.35
C ARG A 27 10.20 -17.22 3.74
N LEU A 28 10.32 -16.96 2.43
CA LEU A 28 11.61 -16.91 1.76
C LEU A 28 12.47 -15.78 2.32
N LEU A 29 11.92 -14.57 2.47
CA LEU A 29 12.64 -13.43 3.02
C LEU A 29 13.14 -13.69 4.44
N ASP A 30 12.28 -14.26 5.29
CA ASP A 30 12.65 -14.68 6.66
C ASP A 30 13.80 -15.70 6.65
N SER A 31 13.69 -16.75 5.84
CA SER A 31 14.70 -17.81 5.71
C SER A 31 16.06 -17.29 5.23
N LEU A 32 16.08 -16.23 4.42
CA LEU A 32 17.28 -15.58 3.92
C LEU A 32 17.83 -14.51 4.89
N GLY A 33 17.17 -14.28 6.01
CA GLY A 33 17.57 -13.34 7.05
C GLY A 33 17.40 -11.86 6.64
N TYR A 34 16.39 -11.55 5.82
CA TYR A 34 16.01 -10.17 5.56
C TYR A 34 15.21 -9.61 6.73
N GLU A 35 15.46 -8.35 7.04
CA GLU A 35 14.71 -7.60 8.04
C GLU A 35 13.95 -6.45 7.38
N THR A 36 12.65 -6.38 7.65
CA THR A 36 11.80 -5.36 7.04
C THR A 36 12.02 -3.98 7.63
N VAL A 37 12.13 -2.97 6.76
CA VAL A 37 12.28 -1.56 7.12
C VAL A 37 11.15 -0.73 6.52
N THR A 38 10.87 0.41 7.15
CA THR A 38 9.85 1.38 6.69
C THR A 38 10.52 2.64 6.15
N VAL A 39 9.72 3.57 5.60
CA VAL A 39 10.21 4.89 5.17
C VAL A 39 10.78 5.65 6.36
N ARG A 40 10.16 5.54 7.54
CA ARG A 40 10.67 6.17 8.77
C ARG A 40 12.05 5.68 9.14
N ASP A 41 12.31 4.36 9.03
CA ASP A 41 13.63 3.79 9.29
C ASP A 41 14.69 4.35 8.34
N LEU A 42 14.35 4.56 7.05
CA LEU A 42 15.24 5.15 6.06
C LEU A 42 15.52 6.64 6.38
N ILE A 43 14.50 7.40 6.77
CA ILE A 43 14.68 8.80 7.18
C ILE A 43 15.62 8.88 8.39
N ASP A 44 15.37 8.06 9.41
CA ASP A 44 16.19 8.04 10.62
C ASP A 44 17.63 7.59 10.35
N PHE A 45 17.83 6.70 9.35
CA PHE A 45 19.15 6.33 8.87
C PHE A 45 19.87 7.50 8.16
N CYS A 46 19.18 8.19 7.24
CA CYS A 46 19.73 9.35 6.53
C CYS A 46 20.09 10.49 7.51
N ASP A 47 19.31 10.67 8.55
CA ASP A 47 19.55 11.65 9.61
C ASP A 47 20.64 11.22 10.60
N GLY A 48 21.24 10.04 10.44
CA GLY A 48 22.25 9.49 11.35
C GLY A 48 21.73 9.06 12.73
N LYS A 49 20.40 8.96 12.91
CA LYS A 49 19.76 8.59 14.16
C LYS A 49 19.71 7.09 14.40
N ARG A 50 19.76 6.29 13.33
CA ARG A 50 19.60 4.85 13.37
C ARG A 50 20.50 4.16 12.34
N LYS A 51 20.91 2.92 12.61
CA LYS A 51 21.53 2.01 11.62
C LYS A 51 20.45 1.12 11.02
N LEU A 52 20.57 0.83 9.73
CA LEU A 52 19.76 -0.21 9.10
C LEU A 52 20.29 -1.61 9.47
N PRO A 53 19.45 -2.64 9.44
CA PRO A 53 19.88 -4.03 9.56
C PRO A 53 20.83 -4.42 8.43
N GLN A 54 21.49 -5.58 8.56
CA GLN A 54 22.47 -6.02 7.59
C GLN A 54 21.86 -6.34 6.22
N LYS A 55 20.63 -6.86 6.21
CA LYS A 55 19.85 -7.17 4.99
C LYS A 55 18.49 -6.47 5.05
N PRO A 56 18.46 -5.16 4.83
CA PRO A 56 17.19 -4.42 4.88
C PRO A 56 16.35 -4.70 3.62
N ILE A 57 15.05 -4.86 3.79
CA ILE A 57 14.09 -4.91 2.69
C ILE A 57 12.86 -4.07 3.05
N MET A 58 12.31 -3.35 2.09
CA MET A 58 11.05 -2.63 2.24
C MET A 58 9.96 -3.35 1.47
N LEU A 59 8.93 -3.81 2.18
CA LEU A 59 7.70 -4.34 1.57
C LEU A 59 6.75 -3.16 1.34
N THR A 60 6.28 -3.00 0.10
CA THR A 60 5.36 -1.90 -0.24
C THR A 60 4.09 -2.45 -0.89
N PHE A 61 2.94 -1.90 -0.49
CA PHE A 61 1.63 -2.20 -1.03
C PHE A 61 0.97 -0.91 -1.49
N ASP A 62 0.58 -0.84 -2.75
CA ASP A 62 0.01 0.34 -3.36
C ASP A 62 -1.52 0.24 -3.42
N ASP A 63 -2.18 1.39 -3.61
CA ASP A 63 -3.63 1.60 -3.74
C ASP A 63 -4.45 1.45 -2.46
N GLY A 64 -4.00 0.69 -1.46
CA GLY A 64 -4.71 0.51 -0.19
C GLY A 64 -6.02 -0.30 -0.33
N TYR A 65 -5.96 -1.45 -0.99
CA TYR A 65 -7.11 -2.36 -1.08
C TYR A 65 -7.52 -2.89 0.30
N GLN A 66 -8.81 -3.17 0.51
CA GLN A 66 -9.29 -3.80 1.75
C GLN A 66 -8.66 -5.18 1.99
N THR A 67 -8.23 -5.86 0.92
CA THR A 67 -7.51 -7.13 1.02
C THR A 67 -6.17 -7.00 1.75
N ASP A 68 -5.61 -5.80 1.88
CA ASP A 68 -4.42 -5.56 2.70
C ASP A 68 -4.73 -5.79 4.18
N TYR A 69 -5.89 -5.37 4.65
CA TYR A 69 -6.34 -5.65 6.01
C TYR A 69 -6.70 -7.13 6.22
N ILE A 70 -7.41 -7.72 5.24
CA ILE A 70 -7.96 -9.08 5.38
C ILE A 70 -6.88 -10.16 5.19
N ASN A 71 -5.98 -9.98 4.21
CA ASN A 71 -5.04 -11.02 3.78
C ASN A 71 -3.58 -10.69 4.14
N VAL A 72 -3.15 -9.43 4.00
CA VAL A 72 -1.74 -9.04 4.21
C VAL A 72 -1.43 -8.85 5.68
N PHE A 73 -2.25 -8.09 6.39
CA PHE A 73 -1.99 -7.74 7.79
C PHE A 73 -1.87 -8.95 8.73
N PRO A 74 -2.70 -10.01 8.63
CA PRO A 74 -2.50 -11.22 9.41
C PRO A 74 -1.17 -11.92 9.12
N LEU A 75 -0.71 -11.94 7.87
CA LEU A 75 0.58 -12.53 7.50
C LEU A 75 1.75 -11.69 8.05
N LEU A 76 1.68 -10.36 7.99
CA LEU A 76 2.69 -9.50 8.61
C LEU A 76 2.80 -9.75 10.11
N ARG A 77 1.66 -9.94 10.81
CA ARG A 77 1.65 -10.33 12.23
C ARG A 77 2.31 -11.69 12.46
N GLN A 78 1.97 -12.68 11.62
CA GLN A 78 2.50 -14.05 11.74
C GLN A 78 4.02 -14.11 11.61
N TYR A 79 4.58 -13.34 10.66
CA TYR A 79 6.02 -13.30 10.39
C TYR A 79 6.75 -12.18 11.13
N ASN A 80 6.04 -11.38 11.94
CA ASN A 80 6.57 -10.18 12.62
C ASN A 80 7.32 -9.25 11.65
N MET A 81 6.77 -9.07 10.44
CA MET A 81 7.31 -8.23 9.38
C MET A 81 6.55 -6.91 9.29
N ARG A 82 7.26 -5.86 8.87
CA ARG A 82 6.69 -4.53 8.67
C ARG A 82 6.52 -4.24 7.18
N ALA A 83 5.53 -3.39 6.85
CA ALA A 83 5.28 -2.96 5.49
C ALA A 83 4.85 -1.50 5.42
N VAL A 84 4.97 -0.92 4.23
CA VAL A 84 4.51 0.43 3.89
C VAL A 84 3.35 0.33 2.92
N PHE A 85 2.25 0.99 3.24
CA PHE A 85 1.02 1.03 2.45
C PHE A 85 0.81 2.43 1.89
N SER A 86 0.72 2.56 0.57
CA SER A 86 0.45 3.83 -0.11
C SER A 86 -1.02 3.88 -0.52
N VAL A 87 -1.83 4.68 0.17
CA VAL A 87 -3.29 4.68 0.00
C VAL A 87 -3.78 5.81 -0.91
N VAL A 88 -4.89 5.57 -1.61
CA VAL A 88 -5.62 6.60 -2.37
C VAL A 88 -6.67 7.22 -1.46
N GLY A 89 -6.44 8.47 -1.02
CA GLY A 89 -7.24 9.12 0.00
C GLY A 89 -8.74 9.16 -0.29
N SER A 90 -9.14 9.48 -1.52
CA SER A 90 -10.56 9.53 -1.92
C SER A 90 -11.26 8.16 -1.84
N TYR A 91 -10.51 7.07 -2.07
CA TYR A 91 -11.07 5.73 -1.92
C TYR A 91 -11.23 5.37 -0.44
N THR A 92 -10.24 5.68 0.38
CA THR A 92 -10.34 5.49 1.84
C THR A 92 -11.52 6.29 2.42
N GLU A 93 -11.71 7.55 2.04
CA GLU A 93 -12.87 8.34 2.46
C GLU A 93 -14.19 7.70 2.04
N LYS A 94 -14.29 7.24 0.79
CA LYS A 94 -15.47 6.56 0.27
C LYS A 94 -15.80 5.32 1.09
N TYR A 95 -14.81 4.44 1.32
CA TYR A 95 -15.02 3.17 2.03
C TYR A 95 -15.07 3.30 3.56
N SER A 96 -14.88 4.51 4.09
CA SER A 96 -15.13 4.85 5.50
C SER A 96 -16.56 5.30 5.78
N GLN A 97 -17.40 5.49 4.74
CA GLN A 97 -18.79 5.88 4.92
C GLN A 97 -19.64 4.71 5.42
N GLU A 98 -20.69 5.01 6.19
CA GLU A 98 -21.67 4.02 6.59
C GLU A 98 -22.44 3.47 5.38
N ASN A 99 -22.79 2.19 5.44
CA ASN A 99 -23.60 1.48 4.43
C ASN A 99 -22.99 1.40 3.02
N ILE A 100 -21.67 1.57 2.89
CA ILE A 100 -20.98 1.32 1.61
C ILE A 100 -20.83 -0.18 1.36
N ASP A 101 -21.11 -0.62 0.14
CA ASP A 101 -20.82 -2.00 -0.27
C ASP A 101 -19.30 -2.22 -0.38
N LYS A 102 -18.77 -3.10 0.47
CA LYS A 102 -17.35 -3.46 0.53
C LYS A 102 -17.10 -4.80 -0.16
N HIS A 103 -17.26 -4.81 -1.47
CA HIS A 103 -16.95 -6.02 -2.24
C HIS A 103 -15.42 -6.22 -2.33
N ILE A 104 -14.95 -7.40 -1.92
CA ILE A 104 -13.53 -7.75 -1.77
C ILE A 104 -12.66 -7.50 -3.00
N ASN A 105 -13.23 -7.53 -4.21
CA ASN A 105 -12.46 -7.33 -5.45
C ASN A 105 -12.02 -5.89 -5.68
N TYR A 106 -12.68 -4.90 -5.06
CA TYR A 106 -12.45 -3.48 -5.34
C TYR A 106 -12.62 -2.55 -4.15
N ALA A 107 -12.99 -3.07 -2.98
CA ALA A 107 -13.05 -2.25 -1.78
C ALA A 107 -11.65 -1.82 -1.33
N HIS A 108 -11.55 -0.64 -0.75
CA HIS A 108 -10.32 -0.09 -0.19
C HIS A 108 -10.44 0.02 1.33
N LEU A 109 -9.30 0.20 1.97
CA LEU A 109 -9.17 0.38 3.41
C LEU A 109 -10.00 1.58 3.89
N SER A 110 -10.75 1.38 4.96
CA SER A 110 -11.37 2.45 5.73
C SER A 110 -10.37 3.07 6.72
N TRP A 111 -10.68 4.28 7.22
CA TRP A 111 -9.85 4.94 8.23
C TRP A 111 -9.70 4.13 9.52
N ASP A 112 -10.72 3.35 9.90
CA ASP A 112 -10.67 2.51 11.10
C ASP A 112 -9.73 1.32 10.90
N GLU A 113 -9.78 0.64 9.74
CA GLU A 113 -8.85 -0.42 9.38
C GLU A 113 -7.40 0.09 9.32
N ILE A 114 -7.18 1.27 8.70
CA ILE A 114 -5.86 1.93 8.67
C ILE A 114 -5.34 2.21 10.09
N ARG A 115 -6.20 2.72 10.97
CA ARG A 115 -5.83 3.02 12.35
C ARG A 115 -5.40 1.77 13.11
N GLU A 116 -6.17 0.67 13.00
CA GLU A 116 -5.82 -0.60 13.63
C GLU A 116 -4.48 -1.14 13.12
N MET A 117 -4.28 -1.13 11.80
CA MET A 117 -3.02 -1.57 11.20
C MET A 117 -1.83 -0.70 11.67
N TYR A 118 -2.01 0.63 11.71
CA TYR A 118 -0.98 1.57 12.15
C TYR A 118 -0.62 1.39 13.64
N GLU A 119 -1.62 1.25 14.50
CA GLU A 119 -1.44 1.07 15.95
C GLU A 119 -0.73 -0.25 16.29
N SER A 120 -0.76 -1.24 15.40
CA SER A 120 0.01 -2.48 15.55
C SER A 120 1.53 -2.28 15.53
N GLY A 121 2.01 -1.14 14.96
CA GLY A 121 3.43 -0.85 14.75
C GLY A 121 4.06 -1.62 13.57
N LEU A 122 3.29 -2.45 12.86
CA LEU A 122 3.77 -3.22 11.70
C LEU A 122 3.54 -2.50 10.37
N CYS A 123 2.59 -1.57 10.32
CA CYS A 123 2.16 -0.93 9.09
C CYS A 123 2.43 0.58 9.15
N GLU A 124 3.20 1.08 8.18
CA GLU A 124 3.37 2.51 7.94
C GLU A 124 2.51 2.92 6.75
N PHE A 125 1.83 4.08 6.84
CA PHE A 125 0.96 4.57 5.79
C PHE A 125 1.55 5.81 5.12
N GLN A 126 1.50 5.82 3.78
CA GLN A 126 1.94 6.89 2.92
C GLN A 126 0.83 7.27 1.94
N ASN A 127 0.92 8.46 1.37
CA ASN A 127 -0.04 8.90 0.36
C ASN A 127 0.40 8.43 -1.03
N HIS A 128 -0.44 7.66 -1.74
CA HIS A 128 -0.25 7.34 -3.14
C HIS A 128 -0.73 8.49 -4.03
N SER A 129 -1.96 8.94 -3.78
CA SER A 129 -2.56 10.16 -4.30
C SER A 129 -3.87 10.42 -3.57
N TYR A 130 -4.42 11.64 -3.64
CA TYR A 130 -5.76 11.84 -3.14
C TYR A 130 -6.82 11.27 -4.09
N ASN A 131 -6.80 11.64 -5.38
CA ASN A 131 -7.83 11.21 -6.35
C ASN A 131 -7.30 11.16 -7.79
N LEU A 132 -6.07 10.68 -8.00
CA LEU A 132 -5.46 10.62 -9.33
C LEU A 132 -5.53 9.22 -9.97
N HIS A 133 -6.15 8.25 -9.31
CA HIS A 133 -6.37 6.87 -9.78
C HIS A 133 -7.73 6.66 -10.46
N SER A 134 -8.55 7.70 -10.56
CA SER A 134 -9.85 7.62 -11.21
C SER A 134 -9.72 7.69 -12.74
N LEU A 135 -10.28 6.71 -13.45
CA LEU A 135 -10.41 6.74 -14.90
C LEU A 135 -11.37 7.83 -15.40
N GLU A 136 -12.24 8.35 -14.53
CA GLU A 136 -13.18 9.44 -14.86
C GLU A 136 -12.46 10.74 -15.20
N ARG A 137 -11.27 10.96 -14.65
CA ARG A 137 -10.41 12.12 -14.94
C ARG A 137 -9.36 11.85 -16.04
N ARG A 138 -9.51 10.82 -16.83
CA ARG A 138 -8.78 10.38 -18.05
C ARG A 138 -7.26 10.47 -18.07
N HIS A 139 -6.59 11.28 -17.24
CA HIS A 139 -5.17 11.57 -17.33
C HIS A 139 -4.38 11.33 -16.03
N GLY A 140 -5.03 11.11 -14.90
CA GLY A 140 -4.36 10.95 -13.62
C GLY A 140 -3.30 12.04 -13.38
N CYS A 141 -2.08 11.65 -13.03
CA CYS A 141 -0.93 12.55 -12.87
C CYS A 141 -0.17 12.83 -14.17
N LEU A 142 -0.56 12.22 -15.31
CA LEU A 142 0.09 12.46 -16.60
C LEU A 142 -0.27 13.83 -17.15
N LYS A 143 0.72 14.47 -17.77
CA LYS A 143 0.54 15.75 -18.44
C LYS A 143 -0.37 15.59 -19.66
N ILE A 144 -1.36 16.47 -19.78
CA ILE A 144 -2.25 16.51 -20.95
C ILE A 144 -1.54 17.25 -22.09
N ASN A 145 -1.73 16.80 -23.33
CA ASN A 145 -1.18 17.49 -24.51
C ASN A 145 -1.62 18.96 -24.53
N GLY A 146 -0.65 19.88 -24.63
CA GLY A 146 -0.88 21.32 -24.59
C GLY A 146 -0.93 21.92 -23.18
N GLU A 147 -0.89 21.12 -22.13
CA GLU A 147 -0.84 21.59 -20.75
C GLU A 147 0.57 22.10 -20.40
N SER A 148 0.68 23.25 -19.75
CA SER A 148 1.96 23.72 -19.19
C SER A 148 2.36 22.88 -17.97
N ASN A 149 3.66 22.94 -17.58
CA ASN A 149 4.13 22.25 -16.37
C ASN A 149 3.42 22.77 -15.10
N GLU A 150 3.10 24.06 -15.06
CA GLU A 150 2.40 24.67 -13.94
C GLU A 150 0.93 24.22 -13.88
N GLN A 151 0.23 24.17 -15.00
CA GLN A 151 -1.14 23.65 -15.09
C GLN A 151 -1.20 22.19 -14.67
N ASN A 152 -0.27 21.34 -15.14
CA ASN A 152 -0.19 19.95 -14.71
C ASN A 152 0.01 19.85 -13.19
N ARG A 153 0.96 20.63 -12.63
CA ARG A 153 1.22 20.66 -11.18
C ARG A 153 -0.02 21.07 -10.39
N LEU A 154 -0.71 22.12 -10.79
CA LEU A 154 -1.93 22.58 -10.11
C LEU A 154 -3.03 21.54 -10.13
N ARG A 155 -3.24 20.88 -11.27
CA ARG A 155 -4.24 19.82 -11.44
C ARG A 155 -3.91 18.58 -10.59
N THR A 156 -2.65 18.25 -10.41
CA THR A 156 -2.21 17.08 -9.64
C THR A 156 -2.19 17.32 -8.12
N LEU A 157 -2.24 18.59 -7.69
CA LEU A 157 -2.30 18.97 -6.28
C LEU A 157 -3.74 19.25 -5.78
N SER A 158 -4.71 19.37 -6.68
CA SER A 158 -6.12 19.58 -6.39
C SER A 158 -6.90 18.26 -6.33
#